data_9945b3688169a548fcf826d174802776
#
_entry.id   9945b3688169a548fcf826d174802776
#
_cell.length_a   1.000
_cell.length_b   1.000
_cell.length_c   1.000
_cell.angle_alpha   90.00
_cell.angle_beta   90.00
_cell.angle_gamma   90.00
#
_symmetry.space_group_name_H-M   'P 1'
#
loop_
_entity.id
_entity.type
_entity.pdbx_description
1 polymer ?
#
loop_
_entity_poly.entity_id
_entity_poly.type
_entity_poly.pdbx_seq_one_letter_code
_entity_poly.pdbx_strand_id
1 'polypeptide(L)'
;VWCNEAGERRFVKYHWIPMAGEEFINQEEAMKLAGENPDIAGQDLYDAIAKGQPVEYELRVQLLLPEEAESLSFDPLDDTKIWPEDKIPLVPVGRLTLDRNPENFLHQVEELAFAPTNLLEGAELSADKMLQGRSFIYKDAQRFRLGPDFGEIPVNRSRGTGRPQPTLSSGKGIRLSGDIVREEIPRADDFTQAGERYRSLTPEGREHLVENIAAQLVSVQERIRDMVLGYFSKADSDFAKAVAKEMEEGGKRQN
;
A
#
# COMPACT_ATOMS: atom_id res chain seq x y z
N VAL A 1 -12.20 5.72 -6.53
CA VAL A 1 -13.35 5.49 -7.43
C VAL A 1 -13.09 6.20 -8.74
N TRP A 2 -13.36 5.55 -9.86
CA TRP A 2 -13.47 6.20 -11.16
C TRP A 2 -14.93 6.47 -11.49
N CYS A 3 -15.18 7.62 -12.09
CA CYS A 3 -16.50 8.05 -12.53
C CYS A 3 -16.41 8.54 -13.97
N ASN A 4 -17.23 7.99 -14.87
CA ASN A 4 -17.28 8.45 -16.25
C ASN A 4 -18.29 9.62 -16.44
N GLU A 5 -18.35 10.17 -17.64
CA GLU A 5 -19.27 11.28 -17.98
C GLU A 5 -20.75 10.95 -17.77
N ALA A 6 -21.13 9.67 -17.86
CA ALA A 6 -22.50 9.21 -17.59
C ALA A 6 -22.80 9.10 -16.07
N GLY A 7 -21.80 9.30 -15.22
CA GLY A 7 -21.91 9.16 -13.76
C GLY A 7 -21.83 7.72 -13.28
N GLU A 8 -21.39 6.78 -14.12
CA GLU A 8 -21.14 5.40 -13.70
C GLU A 8 -19.86 5.32 -12.91
N ARG A 9 -19.91 4.63 -11.77
CA ARG A 9 -18.80 4.50 -10.82
C ARG A 9 -18.25 3.09 -10.82
N ARG A 10 -16.91 3.01 -10.59
CA ARG A 10 -16.19 1.76 -10.36
C ARG A 10 -15.19 1.95 -9.24
N PHE A 11 -15.11 1.00 -8.33
CA PHE A 11 -13.98 0.89 -7.44
C PHE A 11 -12.75 0.52 -8.25
N VAL A 12 -11.61 1.12 -7.88
CA VAL A 12 -10.34 0.93 -8.60
C VAL A 12 -9.25 0.58 -7.59
N LYS A 13 -8.53 -0.50 -7.85
CA LYS A 13 -7.29 -0.84 -7.16
C LYS A 13 -6.13 -0.72 -8.14
N TYR A 14 -5.09 0.03 -7.77
CA TYR A 14 -3.94 0.32 -8.63
C TYR A 14 -2.78 -0.61 -8.30
N HIS A 15 -2.12 -1.11 -9.34
CA HIS A 15 -0.95 -1.96 -9.24
C HIS A 15 0.17 -1.41 -10.12
N TRP A 16 1.31 -1.09 -9.52
CA TRP A 16 2.51 -0.71 -10.21
C TRP A 16 3.43 -1.92 -10.32
N ILE A 17 3.61 -2.42 -11.52
CA ILE A 17 4.42 -3.60 -11.80
C ILE A 17 5.76 -3.16 -12.34
N PRO A 18 6.88 -3.40 -11.64
CA PRO A 18 8.20 -3.05 -12.13
C PRO A 18 8.55 -3.85 -13.38
N MET A 19 8.96 -3.16 -14.44
CA MET A 19 9.30 -3.81 -15.72
C MET A 19 10.63 -4.57 -15.65
N ALA A 20 11.51 -4.20 -14.73
CA ALA A 20 12.77 -4.88 -14.46
C ALA A 20 12.63 -6.20 -13.66
N GLY A 21 11.42 -6.48 -13.15
CA GLY A 21 11.19 -7.59 -12.21
C GLY A 21 11.41 -7.18 -10.75
N GLU A 22 11.32 -8.17 -9.88
CA GLU A 22 11.45 -7.99 -8.42
C GLU A 22 12.53 -8.93 -7.89
N GLU A 23 13.41 -8.39 -7.05
CA GLU A 23 14.41 -9.14 -6.29
C GLU A 23 14.25 -8.85 -4.81
N PHE A 24 14.47 -9.84 -3.96
CA PHE A 24 14.30 -9.73 -2.52
C PHE A 24 15.58 -10.15 -1.80
N ILE A 25 15.88 -9.47 -0.70
CA ILE A 25 16.98 -9.79 0.20
C ILE A 25 16.42 -10.28 1.55
N ASN A 26 17.19 -11.06 2.29
CA ASN A 26 16.80 -11.50 3.62
C ASN A 26 16.97 -10.37 4.65
N GLN A 27 16.43 -10.59 5.87
CA GLN A 27 16.46 -9.60 6.95
C GLN A 27 17.89 -9.23 7.38
N GLU A 28 18.81 -10.19 7.43
CA GLU A 28 20.20 -9.96 7.85
C GLU A 28 20.92 -9.04 6.86
N GLU A 29 20.79 -9.32 5.59
CA GLU A 29 21.35 -8.49 4.51
C GLU A 29 20.72 -7.09 4.49
N ALA A 30 19.39 -6.99 4.68
CA ALA A 30 18.69 -5.71 4.75
C ALA A 30 19.21 -4.86 5.92
N MET A 31 19.43 -5.45 7.10
CA MET A 31 19.99 -4.75 8.26
C MET A 31 21.42 -4.27 8.01
N LYS A 32 22.27 -5.09 7.38
CA LYS A 32 23.64 -4.72 7.02
C LYS A 32 23.63 -3.55 6.03
N LEU A 33 22.89 -3.64 4.96
CA LEU A 33 22.77 -2.60 3.94
C LEU A 33 22.21 -1.30 4.52
N ALA A 34 21.20 -1.36 5.38
CA ALA A 34 20.66 -0.18 6.05
C ALA A 34 21.69 0.50 6.99
N GLY A 35 22.61 -0.29 7.57
CA GLY A 35 23.70 0.26 8.38
C GLY A 35 24.82 0.89 7.54
N GLU A 36 25.08 0.40 6.35
CA GLU A 36 26.07 0.92 5.42
C GLU A 36 25.55 2.10 4.59
N ASN A 37 24.33 1.99 4.07
CA ASN A 37 23.66 3.03 3.29
C ASN A 37 22.13 2.91 3.45
N PRO A 38 21.51 3.69 4.35
CA PRO A 38 20.06 3.62 4.59
C PRO A 38 19.21 4.06 3.39
N ASP A 39 19.79 4.76 2.43
CA ASP A 39 19.10 5.24 1.20
C ASP A 39 19.54 4.47 -0.05
N ILE A 40 19.94 3.21 0.10
CA ILE A 40 20.46 2.39 -1.02
C ILE A 40 19.48 2.29 -2.19
N ALA A 41 18.17 2.18 -1.92
CA ALA A 41 17.14 2.10 -2.95
C ALA A 41 16.96 3.44 -3.70
N GLY A 42 17.00 4.56 -2.98
CA GLY A 42 16.99 5.90 -3.59
C GLY A 42 18.23 6.16 -4.44
N GLN A 43 19.40 5.75 -3.95
CA GLN A 43 20.65 5.86 -4.69
C GLN A 43 20.64 5.01 -5.96
N ASP A 44 20.17 3.77 -5.90
CA ASP A 44 20.09 2.89 -7.07
C ASP A 44 19.22 3.52 -8.17
N LEU A 45 18.03 4.03 -7.81
CA LEU A 45 17.14 4.72 -8.73
C LEU A 45 17.81 5.97 -9.33
N TYR A 46 18.45 6.79 -8.49
CA TYR A 46 19.13 8.02 -8.92
C TYR A 46 20.26 7.71 -9.89
N ASP A 47 21.09 6.73 -9.56
CA ASP A 47 22.25 6.34 -10.34
C ASP A 47 21.86 5.69 -11.67
N ALA A 48 20.80 4.88 -11.71
CA ALA A 48 20.28 4.29 -12.94
C ALA A 48 19.85 5.40 -13.93
N ILE A 49 19.06 6.36 -13.45
CA ILE A 49 18.61 7.50 -14.26
C ILE A 49 19.79 8.37 -14.71
N ALA A 50 20.77 8.65 -13.83
CA ALA A 50 21.97 9.43 -14.17
C ALA A 50 22.83 8.76 -15.26
N LYS A 51 22.81 7.41 -15.33
CA LYS A 51 23.48 6.64 -16.39
C LYS A 51 22.67 6.55 -17.69
N GLY A 52 21.50 7.20 -17.76
CA GLY A 52 20.61 7.14 -18.93
C GLY A 52 19.82 5.84 -19.03
N GLN A 53 19.64 5.13 -17.92
CA GLN A 53 18.85 3.91 -17.81
C GLN A 53 17.52 4.26 -17.12
N PRO A 54 16.44 4.50 -17.87
CA PRO A 54 15.15 4.83 -17.29
C PRO A 54 14.58 3.64 -16.52
N VAL A 55 13.90 3.92 -15.43
CA VAL A 55 13.19 2.89 -14.63
C VAL A 55 11.71 2.94 -14.99
N GLU A 56 11.14 1.80 -15.34
CA GLU A 56 9.79 1.72 -15.88
C GLU A 56 8.88 0.83 -15.04
N TYR A 57 7.62 1.27 -14.92
CA TYR A 57 6.55 0.51 -14.28
C TYR A 57 5.34 0.45 -15.21
N GLU A 58 4.72 -0.72 -15.30
CA GLU A 58 3.39 -0.85 -15.91
C GLU A 58 2.31 -0.58 -14.86
N LEU A 59 1.42 0.35 -15.15
CA LEU A 59 0.23 0.56 -14.34
C LEU A 59 -0.86 -0.39 -14.79
N ARG A 60 -1.28 -1.26 -13.89
CA ARG A 60 -2.47 -2.10 -14.04
C ARG A 60 -3.51 -1.71 -13.01
N VAL A 61 -4.76 -1.94 -13.34
CA VAL A 61 -5.88 -1.70 -12.44
C VAL A 61 -6.79 -2.91 -12.36
N GLN A 62 -7.39 -3.11 -11.20
CA GLN A 62 -8.56 -3.96 -11.02
C GLN A 62 -9.78 -3.04 -10.90
N LEU A 63 -10.87 -3.38 -11.59
CA LEU A 63 -12.09 -2.59 -11.62
C LEU A 63 -13.25 -3.44 -11.09
N LEU A 64 -14.02 -2.88 -10.17
CA LEU A 64 -15.15 -3.55 -9.53
C LEU A 64 -16.36 -2.62 -9.53
N LEU A 65 -17.52 -3.13 -9.96
CA LEU A 65 -18.77 -2.40 -9.82
C LEU A 65 -19.19 -2.32 -8.34
N PRO A 66 -19.72 -1.19 -7.87
CA PRO A 66 -20.20 -1.08 -6.49
C PRO A 66 -21.22 -2.16 -6.11
N GLU A 67 -22.07 -2.55 -7.04
CA GLU A 67 -23.09 -3.60 -6.86
C GLU A 67 -22.49 -4.99 -6.70
N GLU A 68 -21.34 -5.26 -7.32
CA GLU A 68 -20.62 -6.52 -7.22
C GLU A 68 -19.87 -6.65 -5.88
N ALA A 69 -19.55 -5.52 -5.25
CA ALA A 69 -18.83 -5.49 -3.97
C ALA A 69 -19.57 -6.27 -2.87
N GLU A 70 -20.92 -6.20 -2.85
CA GLU A 70 -21.75 -6.89 -1.87
C GLU A 70 -21.71 -8.43 -2.02
N SER A 71 -21.32 -8.94 -3.19
CA SER A 71 -21.24 -10.37 -3.48
C SER A 71 -19.90 -11.00 -3.05
N LEU A 72 -18.91 -10.20 -2.68
CA LEU A 72 -17.60 -10.67 -2.25
C LEU A 72 -17.65 -11.21 -0.82
N SER A 73 -16.81 -12.18 -0.52
CA SER A 73 -16.65 -12.74 0.83
C SER A 73 -15.82 -11.85 1.78
N PHE A 74 -15.38 -10.69 1.30
CA PHE A 74 -14.59 -9.70 2.04
C PHE A 74 -15.01 -8.28 1.62
N ASP A 75 -14.72 -7.30 2.45
CA ASP A 75 -14.92 -5.88 2.11
C ASP A 75 -13.82 -5.41 1.13
N PRO A 76 -14.13 -5.07 -0.12
CA PRO A 76 -13.13 -4.59 -1.08
C PRO A 76 -12.57 -3.19 -0.75
N LEU A 77 -13.20 -2.47 0.18
CA LEU A 77 -12.71 -1.19 0.70
C LEU A 77 -11.82 -1.35 1.95
N ASP A 78 -11.63 -2.57 2.44
CA ASP A 78 -10.61 -2.88 3.43
C ASP A 78 -9.25 -2.99 2.73
N ASP A 79 -8.34 -2.05 3.00
CA ASP A 79 -7.03 -1.96 2.38
C ASP A 79 -6.07 -3.10 2.78
N THR A 80 -6.43 -3.90 3.79
CA THR A 80 -5.72 -5.13 4.15
C THR A 80 -6.07 -6.32 3.27
N LYS A 81 -7.11 -6.22 2.44
CA LYS A 81 -7.58 -7.32 1.59
C LYS A 81 -6.99 -7.27 0.18
N ILE A 82 -6.71 -8.43 -0.36
CA ILE A 82 -6.32 -8.63 -1.75
C ILE A 82 -7.56 -8.90 -2.58
N TRP A 83 -7.65 -8.28 -3.76
CA TRP A 83 -8.67 -8.61 -4.74
C TRP A 83 -8.17 -9.79 -5.60
N PRO A 84 -8.82 -10.96 -5.55
CA PRO A 84 -8.38 -12.14 -6.31
C PRO A 84 -8.38 -11.89 -7.82
N GLU A 85 -7.25 -12.11 -8.48
CA GLU A 85 -7.07 -11.81 -9.91
C GLU A 85 -7.86 -12.74 -10.83
N ASP A 86 -8.21 -13.93 -10.35
CA ASP A 86 -9.08 -14.88 -11.04
C ASP A 86 -10.55 -14.41 -11.13
N LYS A 87 -10.95 -13.53 -10.19
CA LYS A 87 -12.30 -12.93 -10.15
C LYS A 87 -12.33 -11.50 -10.69
N ILE A 88 -11.31 -10.73 -10.34
CA ILE A 88 -11.18 -9.32 -10.72
C ILE A 88 -9.81 -9.15 -11.40
N PRO A 89 -9.74 -9.33 -12.74
CA PRO A 89 -8.48 -9.38 -13.46
C PRO A 89 -7.75 -8.04 -13.48
N LEU A 90 -6.42 -8.11 -13.56
CA LEU A 90 -5.56 -6.95 -13.79
C LEU A 90 -5.66 -6.50 -15.25
N VAL A 91 -5.99 -5.22 -15.44
CA VAL A 91 -6.06 -4.59 -16.76
C VAL A 91 -4.92 -3.57 -16.91
N PRO A 92 -4.02 -3.72 -17.90
CA PRO A 92 -2.98 -2.74 -18.15
C PRO A 92 -3.60 -1.46 -18.72
N VAL A 93 -3.23 -0.31 -18.14
CA VAL A 93 -3.80 1.00 -18.49
C VAL A 93 -2.75 2.06 -18.80
N GLY A 94 -1.48 1.84 -18.45
CA GLY A 94 -0.44 2.80 -18.71
C GLY A 94 0.96 2.37 -18.30
N ARG A 95 1.92 3.26 -18.53
CA ARG A 95 3.32 3.10 -18.16
C ARG A 95 3.82 4.36 -17.47
N LEU A 96 4.57 4.20 -16.39
CA LEU A 96 5.36 5.24 -15.76
C LEU A 96 6.82 5.02 -16.14
N THR A 97 7.45 6.05 -16.68
CA THR A 97 8.88 6.04 -16.98
C THR A 97 9.56 7.15 -16.19
N LEU A 98 10.50 6.76 -15.33
CA LEU A 98 11.34 7.65 -14.55
C LEU A 98 12.65 7.84 -15.30
N ASP A 99 12.80 8.97 -16.01
CA ASP A 99 13.87 9.22 -16.96
C ASP A 99 14.74 10.45 -16.63
N ARG A 100 14.40 11.19 -15.58
CA ARG A 100 15.15 12.38 -15.16
C ARG A 100 15.20 12.52 -13.65
N ASN A 101 16.39 12.80 -13.13
CA ASN A 101 16.58 13.20 -11.74
C ASN A 101 16.14 14.66 -11.52
N PRO A 102 15.76 15.05 -10.29
CA PRO A 102 15.48 16.45 -9.97
C PRO A 102 16.75 17.31 -10.11
N GLU A 103 16.62 18.51 -10.70
CA GLU A 103 17.70 19.49 -10.78
C GLU A 103 17.93 20.21 -9.45
N ASN A 104 16.86 20.39 -8.70
CA ASN A 104 16.88 21.01 -7.37
C ASN A 104 15.99 20.16 -6.43
N PHE A 105 16.64 19.36 -5.60
CA PHE A 105 15.96 18.45 -4.69
C PHE A 105 15.05 19.19 -3.71
N LEU A 106 15.49 20.31 -3.14
CA LEU A 106 14.68 21.08 -2.20
C LEU A 106 13.37 21.55 -2.85
N HIS A 107 13.42 22.23 -3.98
CA HIS A 107 12.24 22.84 -4.60
C HIS A 107 11.37 21.87 -5.39
N GLN A 108 11.91 20.74 -5.84
CA GLN A 108 11.19 19.80 -6.68
C GLN A 108 10.72 18.52 -5.93
N VAL A 109 11.34 18.23 -4.78
CA VAL A 109 11.05 17.02 -4.00
C VAL A 109 10.64 17.37 -2.56
N GLU A 110 11.48 18.06 -1.79
CA GLU A 110 11.22 18.36 -0.37
C GLU A 110 9.98 19.24 -0.18
N GLU A 111 9.75 20.21 -1.04
CA GLU A 111 8.60 21.11 -0.97
C GLU A 111 7.33 20.52 -1.61
N LEU A 112 7.38 19.32 -2.17
CA LEU A 112 6.22 18.68 -2.79
C LEU A 112 5.19 18.26 -1.74
N ALA A 113 3.92 18.58 -1.99
CA ALA A 113 2.81 18.35 -1.07
C ALA A 113 1.75 17.42 -1.69
N PHE A 114 1.96 16.11 -1.58
CA PHE A 114 0.94 15.13 -1.98
C PHE A 114 -0.24 15.12 -1.03
N ALA A 115 -1.44 14.87 -1.56
CA ALA A 115 -2.62 14.56 -0.79
C ALA A 115 -3.59 13.68 -1.61
N PRO A 116 -4.25 12.68 -1.02
CA PRO A 116 -5.22 11.85 -1.73
C PRO A 116 -6.47 12.63 -2.19
N THR A 117 -6.65 13.84 -1.68
CA THR A 117 -7.72 14.77 -2.09
C THR A 117 -7.36 15.64 -3.29
N ASN A 118 -6.14 15.54 -3.84
CA ASN A 118 -5.75 16.17 -5.09
C ASN A 118 -6.23 15.29 -6.26
N LEU A 119 -7.54 15.34 -6.51
CA LEU A 119 -8.21 14.50 -7.49
C LEU A 119 -8.20 15.15 -8.87
N LEU A 120 -8.17 14.32 -9.89
CA LEU A 120 -8.43 14.68 -11.27
C LEU A 120 -9.93 14.49 -11.59
N GLU A 121 -10.37 15.11 -12.69
CA GLU A 121 -11.70 14.85 -13.23
C GLU A 121 -11.89 13.35 -13.51
N GLY A 122 -13.04 12.80 -13.14
CA GLY A 122 -13.31 11.38 -13.22
C GLY A 122 -12.76 10.54 -12.06
N ALA A 123 -12.09 11.14 -11.08
CA ALA A 123 -11.66 10.46 -9.86
C ALA A 123 -12.43 10.99 -8.64
N GLU A 124 -12.89 10.08 -7.79
CA GLU A 124 -13.62 10.38 -6.55
C GLU A 124 -13.00 9.60 -5.37
N LEU A 125 -13.20 10.09 -4.15
CA LEU A 125 -12.85 9.34 -2.94
C LEU A 125 -13.85 8.18 -2.75
N SER A 126 -13.35 7.05 -2.32
CA SER A 126 -14.20 5.93 -1.85
C SER A 126 -14.59 6.12 -0.38
N ALA A 127 -15.51 5.29 0.09
CA ALA A 127 -15.89 5.23 1.50
C ALA A 127 -14.90 4.44 2.38
N ASP A 128 -13.76 4.04 1.83
CA ASP A 128 -12.65 3.43 2.54
C ASP A 128 -12.26 4.29 3.75
N LYS A 129 -12.30 3.70 4.95
CA LYS A 129 -12.10 4.41 6.23
C LYS A 129 -10.70 4.98 6.35
N MET A 130 -9.69 4.26 5.85
CA MET A 130 -8.31 4.71 5.86
C MET A 130 -8.14 5.92 4.93
N LEU A 131 -8.70 5.86 3.72
CA LEU A 131 -8.67 6.99 2.77
C LEU A 131 -9.39 8.21 3.32
N GLN A 132 -10.54 8.02 3.98
CA GLN A 132 -11.27 9.11 4.63
C GLN A 132 -10.42 9.77 5.73
N GLY A 133 -9.74 8.99 6.58
CA GLY A 133 -8.79 9.51 7.57
C GLY A 133 -7.63 10.27 6.92
N ARG A 134 -7.03 9.70 5.88
CA ARG A 134 -5.93 10.30 5.12
C ARG A 134 -6.32 11.62 4.46
N SER A 135 -7.59 11.82 4.12
CA SER A 135 -8.07 13.02 3.43
C SER A 135 -7.77 14.33 4.19
N PHE A 136 -7.78 14.31 5.52
CA PHE A 136 -7.41 15.48 6.33
C PHE A 136 -6.00 15.40 6.92
N ILE A 137 -5.48 14.21 7.22
CA ILE A 137 -4.14 14.06 7.81
C ILE A 137 -3.06 14.63 6.88
N TYR A 138 -3.14 14.36 5.58
CA TYR A 138 -2.15 14.85 4.62
C TYR A 138 -2.09 16.37 4.55
N LYS A 139 -3.24 17.04 4.47
CA LYS A 139 -3.28 18.51 4.41
C LYS A 139 -2.82 19.15 5.71
N ASP A 140 -3.14 18.56 6.84
CA ASP A 140 -2.67 19.03 8.14
C ASP A 140 -1.15 18.88 8.27
N ALA A 141 -0.61 17.72 7.89
CA ALA A 141 0.84 17.49 7.85
C ALA A 141 1.57 18.47 6.93
N GLN A 142 1.01 18.79 5.75
CA GLN A 142 1.61 19.77 4.84
C GLN A 142 1.61 21.20 5.42
N ARG A 143 0.55 21.60 6.15
CA ARG A 143 0.54 22.88 6.84
C ARG A 143 1.62 22.96 7.92
N PHE A 144 1.84 21.87 8.65
CA PHE A 144 2.89 21.80 9.66
C PHE A 144 4.29 21.83 9.02
N ARG A 145 4.50 21.06 7.95
CA ARG A 145 5.81 20.88 7.30
C ARG A 145 6.22 22.09 6.45
N LEU A 146 5.30 22.65 5.68
CA LEU A 146 5.56 23.67 4.63
C LEU A 146 4.90 25.01 4.91
N GLY A 147 4.02 25.10 5.89
CA GLY A 147 3.24 26.29 6.20
C GLY A 147 1.86 26.34 5.56
N PRO A 148 1.02 27.33 5.94
CA PRO A 148 -0.39 27.41 5.52
C PRO A 148 -0.54 27.60 3.99
N ASP A 149 0.42 28.22 3.36
CA ASP A 149 0.41 28.59 1.93
C ASP A 149 1.14 27.54 1.05
N PHE A 150 1.30 26.30 1.53
CA PHE A 150 2.02 25.26 0.79
C PHE A 150 1.50 25.05 -0.64
N GLY A 151 0.23 25.32 -0.91
CA GLY A 151 -0.36 25.23 -2.25
C GLY A 151 0.13 26.32 -3.23
N GLU A 152 0.75 27.40 -2.70
CA GLU A 152 1.33 28.48 -3.53
C GLU A 152 2.80 28.22 -3.89
N ILE A 153 3.44 27.23 -3.29
CA ILE A 153 4.79 26.80 -3.65
C ILE A 153 4.78 26.31 -5.12
N PRO A 154 5.72 26.72 -5.97
CA PRO A 154 5.66 26.48 -7.42
C PRO A 154 5.46 25.03 -7.83
N VAL A 155 6.06 24.06 -7.13
CA VAL A 155 5.92 22.63 -7.43
C VAL A 155 4.52 22.09 -7.14
N ASN A 156 3.77 22.73 -6.23
CA ASN A 156 2.42 22.34 -5.81
C ASN A 156 1.31 23.03 -6.58
N ARG A 157 1.66 24.02 -7.40
CA ARG A 157 0.67 24.73 -8.22
C ARG A 157 0.20 23.84 -9.37
N SER A 158 -1.11 23.83 -9.59
CA SER A 158 -1.65 23.22 -10.81
C SER A 158 -1.08 23.92 -12.04
N ARG A 159 -0.60 23.15 -12.99
CA ARG A 159 -0.16 23.66 -14.29
C ARG A 159 -1.32 24.03 -15.23
N GLY A 160 -2.56 23.77 -14.81
CA GLY A 160 -3.76 24.16 -15.53
C GLY A 160 -4.13 25.63 -15.34
N THR A 161 -5.00 26.16 -16.20
CA THR A 161 -5.43 27.55 -16.24
C THR A 161 -6.42 27.96 -15.14
N GLY A 162 -6.57 27.18 -14.08
CA GLY A 162 -7.44 27.48 -12.94
C GLY A 162 -6.99 26.78 -11.66
N ARG A 163 -7.40 27.30 -10.49
CA ARG A 163 -7.37 26.50 -9.27
C ARG A 163 -8.09 25.19 -9.55
N PRO A 164 -7.56 24.02 -9.11
CA PRO A 164 -8.36 22.83 -9.12
C PRO A 164 -9.62 23.14 -8.31
N GLN A 165 -10.70 23.44 -8.98
CA GLN A 165 -12.00 23.37 -8.33
C GLN A 165 -12.11 21.88 -7.96
N PRO A 166 -12.43 21.53 -6.71
CA PRO A 166 -12.93 20.19 -6.47
C PRO A 166 -14.13 20.08 -7.40
N THR A 167 -13.95 19.40 -8.50
CA THR A 167 -15.05 19.00 -9.34
C THR A 167 -15.84 18.02 -8.48
N LEU A 168 -16.75 18.59 -7.69
CA LEU A 168 -17.90 17.81 -7.28
C LEU A 168 -18.42 17.27 -8.60
N SER A 169 -18.22 15.97 -8.84
CA SER A 169 -18.75 15.36 -10.04
C SER A 169 -20.17 15.89 -10.17
N SER A 170 -20.52 16.40 -11.33
CA SER A 170 -21.91 16.79 -11.65
C SER A 170 -22.85 15.58 -11.58
N GLY A 171 -22.33 14.46 -11.09
CA GLY A 171 -23.03 13.22 -10.86
C GLY A 171 -23.98 13.32 -9.65
N LYS A 172 -25.04 12.61 -9.74
CA LYS A 172 -26.00 12.34 -8.68
C LYS A 172 -25.22 11.92 -7.44
N GLY A 173 -25.28 12.73 -6.37
CA GLY A 173 -24.60 12.43 -5.12
C GLY A 173 -24.91 11.01 -4.63
N ILE A 174 -23.99 10.42 -3.88
CA ILE A 174 -24.26 9.14 -3.20
C ILE A 174 -25.36 9.39 -2.18
N ARG A 175 -26.50 8.75 -2.38
CA ARG A 175 -27.60 8.83 -1.41
C ARG A 175 -27.26 7.90 -0.25
N LEU A 176 -27.04 8.47 0.91
CA LEU A 176 -26.87 7.74 2.16
C LEU A 176 -28.24 7.69 2.88
N SER A 177 -28.60 6.53 3.40
CA SER A 177 -29.74 6.35 4.29
C SER A 177 -29.31 5.46 5.45
N GLY A 178 -29.73 5.78 6.66
CA GLY A 178 -29.40 5.05 7.87
C GLY A 178 -29.33 5.96 9.07
N ASP A 179 -29.18 5.37 10.24
CA ASP A 179 -28.98 6.08 11.51
C ASP A 179 -27.51 6.22 11.83
N ILE A 180 -27.11 7.35 12.41
CA ILE A 180 -25.78 7.52 12.97
C ILE A 180 -25.76 6.83 14.34
N VAL A 181 -25.18 5.65 14.39
CA VAL A 181 -25.05 4.87 15.61
C VAL A 181 -23.58 4.69 15.97
N ARG A 182 -23.33 4.52 17.27
CA ARG A 182 -22.01 4.13 17.75
C ARG A 182 -22.01 2.61 17.93
N GLU A 183 -21.48 1.93 16.93
CA GLU A 183 -21.37 0.47 16.92
C GLU A 183 -19.92 0.02 16.97
N GLU A 184 -19.70 -1.19 17.49
CA GLU A 184 -18.43 -1.88 17.35
C GLU A 184 -18.30 -2.31 15.88
N ILE A 185 -17.16 -1.99 15.24
CA ILE A 185 -16.89 -2.39 13.86
C ILE A 185 -16.81 -3.92 13.83
N PRO A 186 -17.69 -4.60 13.07
CA PRO A 186 -17.62 -6.05 12.95
C PRO A 186 -16.27 -6.47 12.39
N ARG A 187 -15.63 -7.44 13.03
CA ARG A 187 -14.37 -7.99 12.56
C ARG A 187 -14.63 -8.87 11.36
N ALA A 188 -13.95 -8.56 10.26
CA ALA A 188 -13.88 -9.43 9.10
C ALA A 188 -12.95 -10.62 9.37
N ASP A 189 -12.90 -11.58 8.45
CA ASP A 189 -11.90 -12.65 8.44
C ASP A 189 -10.51 -12.07 8.14
N ASP A 190 -9.65 -12.03 9.16
CA ASP A 190 -8.29 -11.50 9.08
C ASP A 190 -7.24 -12.59 8.78
N PHE A 191 -7.65 -13.87 8.67
CA PHE A 191 -6.73 -15.00 8.65
C PHE A 191 -6.66 -15.73 7.31
N THR A 192 -7.77 -15.88 6.61
CA THR A 192 -7.83 -16.70 5.39
C THR A 192 -6.86 -16.22 4.32
N GLN A 193 -6.89 -14.94 3.95
CA GLN A 193 -5.98 -14.41 2.93
C GLN A 193 -4.50 -14.39 3.38
N ALA A 194 -4.24 -14.23 4.67
CA ALA A 194 -2.88 -14.35 5.21
C ALA A 194 -2.32 -15.77 5.03
N GLY A 195 -3.14 -16.79 5.32
CA GLY A 195 -2.77 -18.19 5.07
C GLY A 195 -2.60 -18.51 3.58
N GLU A 196 -3.48 -18.00 2.73
CA GLU A 196 -3.36 -18.13 1.27
C GLU A 196 -2.06 -17.52 0.77
N ARG A 197 -1.68 -16.35 1.27
CA ARG A 197 -0.41 -15.70 0.94
C ARG A 197 0.78 -16.54 1.37
N TYR A 198 0.81 -17.07 2.58
CA TYR A 198 1.86 -17.96 3.04
C TYR A 198 2.03 -19.18 2.11
N ARG A 199 0.92 -19.83 1.77
CA ARG A 199 0.92 -21.00 0.87
C ARG A 199 1.37 -20.66 -0.56
N SER A 200 1.13 -19.44 -1.03
CA SER A 200 1.53 -19.00 -2.37
C SER A 200 3.02 -18.65 -2.51
N LEU A 201 3.73 -18.46 -1.39
CA LEU A 201 5.16 -18.17 -1.41
C LEU A 201 5.97 -19.36 -1.95
N THR A 202 7.11 -19.06 -2.57
CA THR A 202 8.12 -20.08 -2.90
C THR A 202 8.65 -20.75 -1.61
N PRO A 203 9.25 -21.94 -1.69
CA PRO A 203 9.87 -22.56 -0.51
C PRO A 203 10.86 -21.63 0.19
N GLU A 204 11.75 -20.98 -0.56
CA GLU A 204 12.71 -19.99 -0.06
C GLU A 204 12.01 -18.78 0.60
N GLY A 205 10.97 -18.24 -0.02
CA GLY A 205 10.20 -17.13 0.53
C GLY A 205 9.49 -17.49 1.85
N ARG A 206 9.05 -18.76 2.01
CA ARG A 206 8.50 -19.25 3.29
C ARG A 206 9.58 -19.37 4.37
N GLU A 207 10.75 -19.87 3.99
CA GLU A 207 11.91 -19.99 4.89
C GLU A 207 12.32 -18.62 5.40
N HIS A 208 12.55 -17.64 4.54
CA HIS A 208 12.88 -16.26 4.90
C HIS A 208 11.80 -15.63 5.82
N LEU A 209 10.51 -15.83 5.50
CA LEU A 209 9.43 -15.30 6.34
C LEU A 209 9.46 -15.90 7.74
N VAL A 210 9.65 -17.22 7.84
CA VAL A 210 9.71 -17.96 9.11
C VAL A 210 10.91 -17.50 9.93
N GLU A 211 12.10 -17.43 9.34
CA GLU A 211 13.33 -16.96 10.00
C GLU A 211 13.20 -15.53 10.51
N ASN A 212 12.71 -14.61 9.68
CA ASN A 212 12.52 -13.20 10.04
C ASN A 212 11.60 -13.04 11.25
N ILE A 213 10.50 -13.77 11.29
CA ILE A 213 9.54 -13.71 12.40
C ILE A 213 10.09 -14.39 13.65
N ALA A 214 10.68 -15.57 13.52
CA ALA A 214 11.26 -16.31 14.63
C ALA A 214 12.36 -15.52 15.34
N ALA A 215 13.26 -14.89 14.58
CA ALA A 215 14.33 -14.06 15.11
C ALA A 215 13.82 -12.91 16.00
N GLN A 216 12.70 -12.29 15.65
CA GLN A 216 12.09 -11.24 16.45
C GLN A 216 11.37 -11.78 17.70
N LEU A 217 10.72 -12.96 17.58
CA LEU A 217 9.93 -13.54 18.67
C LEU A 217 10.77 -14.19 19.77
N VAL A 218 12.02 -14.60 19.51
CA VAL A 218 12.90 -15.23 20.52
C VAL A 218 13.03 -14.40 21.78
N SER A 219 13.13 -13.07 21.67
CA SER A 219 13.30 -12.15 22.79
C SER A 219 11.99 -11.71 23.46
N VAL A 220 10.84 -12.14 22.95
CA VAL A 220 9.52 -11.71 23.42
C VAL A 220 9.05 -12.60 24.57
N GLN A 221 8.27 -12.05 25.51
CA GLN A 221 7.66 -12.81 26.62
C GLN A 221 6.81 -13.98 26.13
N GLU A 222 6.93 -15.12 26.80
CA GLU A 222 6.24 -16.37 26.43
C GLU A 222 4.75 -16.19 26.16
N ARG A 223 4.04 -15.50 27.06
CA ARG A 223 2.60 -15.22 26.91
C ARG A 223 2.27 -14.52 25.59
N ILE A 224 3.13 -13.59 25.13
CA ILE A 224 2.92 -12.86 23.88
C ILE A 224 3.26 -13.75 22.68
N ARG A 225 4.33 -14.54 22.77
CA ARG A 225 4.69 -15.54 21.75
C ARG A 225 3.56 -16.51 21.48
N ASP A 226 2.95 -17.06 22.56
CA ASP A 226 1.84 -18.00 22.45
C ASP A 226 0.62 -17.37 21.77
N MET A 227 0.31 -16.10 22.09
CA MET A 227 -0.76 -15.38 21.43
C MET A 227 -0.48 -15.18 19.93
N VAL A 228 0.73 -14.81 19.55
CA VAL A 228 1.13 -14.58 18.15
C VAL A 228 1.11 -15.90 17.38
N LEU A 229 1.67 -16.97 17.94
CA LEU A 229 1.60 -18.30 17.34
C LEU A 229 0.15 -18.79 17.19
N GLY A 230 -0.74 -18.43 18.13
CA GLY A 230 -2.17 -18.68 18.02
C GLY A 230 -2.82 -17.95 16.83
N TYR A 231 -2.39 -16.72 16.52
CA TYR A 231 -2.85 -16.00 15.33
C TYR A 231 -2.32 -16.64 14.04
N PHE A 232 -1.05 -17.00 14.00
CA PHE A 232 -0.47 -17.70 12.85
C PHE A 232 -1.13 -19.04 12.59
N SER A 233 -1.49 -19.78 13.65
CA SER A 233 -2.22 -21.05 13.53
C SER A 233 -3.61 -20.90 12.94
N LYS A 234 -4.28 -19.77 13.16
CA LYS A 234 -5.56 -19.46 12.50
C LYS A 234 -5.40 -19.17 11.02
N ALA A 235 -4.29 -18.54 10.62
CA ALA A 235 -3.98 -18.28 9.22
C ALA A 235 -3.54 -19.57 8.50
N ASP A 236 -2.57 -20.29 9.08
CA ASP A 236 -2.07 -21.57 8.58
C ASP A 236 -1.33 -22.34 9.70
N SER A 237 -1.77 -23.58 9.99
CA SER A 237 -1.19 -24.35 11.08
C SER A 237 0.26 -24.76 10.86
N ASP A 238 0.68 -24.96 9.62
CA ASP A 238 2.05 -25.36 9.30
C ASP A 238 3.00 -24.16 9.35
N PHE A 239 2.50 -22.97 9.04
CA PHE A 239 3.22 -21.72 9.27
C PHE A 239 3.53 -21.52 10.76
N ALA A 240 2.54 -21.65 11.63
CA ALA A 240 2.74 -21.51 13.08
C ALA A 240 3.76 -22.53 13.63
N LYS A 241 3.68 -23.79 13.16
CA LYS A 241 4.63 -24.85 13.56
C LYS A 241 6.04 -24.54 13.07
N ALA A 242 6.18 -24.04 11.83
CA ALA A 242 7.47 -23.69 11.28
C ALA A 242 8.14 -22.57 12.08
N VAL A 243 7.39 -21.50 12.42
CA VAL A 243 7.89 -20.40 13.27
C VAL A 243 8.29 -20.90 14.66
N ALA A 244 7.46 -21.72 15.32
CA ALA A 244 7.77 -22.27 16.64
C ALA A 244 9.04 -23.12 16.63
N LYS A 245 9.22 -23.97 15.60
CA LYS A 245 10.41 -24.79 15.42
C LYS A 245 11.67 -23.93 15.22
N GLU A 246 11.61 -22.93 14.35
CA GLU A 246 12.75 -22.05 14.09
C GLU A 246 13.16 -21.24 15.34
N MET A 247 12.19 -20.81 16.15
CA MET A 247 12.48 -20.16 17.45
C MET A 247 13.27 -21.08 18.40
N GLU A 248 12.93 -22.38 18.45
CA GLU A 248 13.66 -23.35 19.30
C GLU A 248 15.09 -23.58 18.80
N GLU A 249 15.29 -23.62 17.48
CA GLU A 249 16.58 -23.81 16.83
C GLU A 249 17.45 -22.55 16.94
N GLY A 250 16.89 -21.36 16.73
CA GLY A 250 17.56 -20.07 16.89
C GLY A 250 18.00 -19.79 18.33
N GLY A 251 17.16 -20.16 19.32
CA GLY A 251 17.54 -20.06 20.73
C GLY A 251 18.73 -20.96 21.14
N LYS A 252 18.96 -22.05 20.43
CA LYS A 252 20.14 -22.92 20.64
C LYS A 252 21.41 -22.39 19.99
N ARG A 253 21.32 -21.56 18.95
CA ARG A 253 22.46 -20.94 18.27
C ARG A 253 23.02 -19.73 19.02
N GLN A 254 22.25 -19.13 19.93
CA GLN A 254 22.65 -17.95 20.74
C GLN A 254 23.21 -18.29 22.12
N ASN A 255 23.16 -19.57 22.55
CA ASN A 255 23.77 -20.12 23.77
C ASN A 255 25.01 -20.94 23.45
#